data_eee11d047a18e2b713b6ad48aaa7455c
#
_entry.id   eee11d047a18e2b713b6ad48aaa7455c
#
_cell.length_a   1.000
_cell.length_b   1.000
_cell.length_c   1.000
_cell.angle_alpha   90.00
_cell.angle_beta   90.00
_cell.angle_gamma   90.00
#
_symmetry.space_group_name_H-M   'P 1'
#
loop_
_entity.id
_entity.type
_entity.pdbx_description
1 polymer ?
#
loop_
_entity_poly.entity_id
_entity_poly.type
_entity_poly.pdbx_seq_one_letter_code
_entity_poly.pdbx_strand_id
1 'polypeptide(L)'
;MDPFVYVPADDPLFGAVDCALDHDAGTLVVSGGGLPRAEVRRAAGTTPESHVPIGTRDPGSLTLRIDGIDETLRPSKGFLTRRSYRVEVVSGAQGCRYLLVPDSLGTSRLSRDGGLLGVFTSTGDGSVTAEWQAEGGSGRGVGPYDASVGYALAAAFGTGAEPMWKLTLNAVLDLWP
;
A
#
# COMPACT_ATOMS: atom_id res chain seq x y z
N MET A 1 23.08 -10.55 5.94
CA MET A 1 21.89 -9.73 6.29
C MET A 1 20.89 -9.94 5.18
N ASP A 2 19.80 -10.59 5.47
CA ASP A 2 18.79 -10.89 4.45
C ASP A 2 18.08 -9.60 4.05
N PRO A 3 18.16 -9.15 2.78
CA PRO A 3 17.58 -7.88 2.36
C PRO A 3 16.05 -7.90 2.27
N PHE A 4 15.43 -9.05 2.53
CA PHE A 4 13.99 -9.23 2.45
C PHE A 4 13.37 -9.18 3.84
N VAL A 5 12.56 -8.16 4.11
CA VAL A 5 11.64 -8.19 5.24
C VAL A 5 10.42 -9.02 4.80
N TYR A 6 10.37 -10.24 5.26
CA TYR A 6 9.23 -11.13 5.09
C TYR A 6 8.34 -11.03 6.31
N VAL A 7 7.14 -10.47 6.14
CA VAL A 7 6.18 -10.33 7.22
C VAL A 7 4.87 -11.01 6.82
N PRO A 8 4.62 -12.23 7.28
CA PRO A 8 3.33 -12.89 7.07
C PRO A 8 2.24 -12.19 7.88
N ALA A 9 1.08 -11.98 7.26
CA ALA A 9 -0.14 -11.55 7.91
C ALA A 9 -1.14 -12.69 7.94
N ASP A 10 -1.94 -12.78 8.99
CA ASP A 10 -3.07 -13.71 9.06
C ASP A 10 -4.35 -12.92 8.77
N ASP A 11 -4.81 -13.00 7.52
CA ASP A 11 -6.01 -12.31 7.08
C ASP A 11 -7.27 -13.06 7.51
N PRO A 12 -8.27 -12.37 8.11
CA PRO A 12 -9.48 -13.03 8.62
C PRO A 12 -10.34 -13.70 7.53
N LEU A 13 -10.23 -13.27 6.26
CA LEU A 13 -10.98 -13.85 5.13
C LEU A 13 -10.14 -14.78 4.27
N PHE A 14 -8.84 -14.50 4.12
CA PHE A 14 -7.98 -15.15 3.13
C PHE A 14 -6.85 -15.99 3.74
N GLY A 15 -6.68 -15.98 5.05
CA GLY A 15 -5.63 -16.73 5.74
C GLY A 15 -4.26 -16.08 5.59
N ALA A 16 -3.21 -16.89 5.49
CA ALA A 16 -1.84 -16.39 5.46
C ALA A 16 -1.56 -15.59 4.18
N VAL A 17 -1.19 -14.32 4.35
CA VAL A 17 -0.79 -13.40 3.28
C VAL A 17 0.65 -12.98 3.51
N ASP A 18 1.47 -13.12 2.50
CA ASP A 18 2.88 -12.80 2.54
C ASP A 18 3.16 -11.51 1.76
N CYS A 19 3.81 -10.54 2.43
CA CYS A 19 4.29 -9.30 1.82
C CYS A 19 5.82 -9.30 1.88
N ALA A 20 6.49 -9.48 0.74
CA ALA A 20 7.93 -9.42 0.62
C ALA A 20 8.34 -8.08 0.02
N LEU A 21 8.80 -7.16 0.88
CA LEU A 21 9.24 -5.82 0.50
C LEU A 21 10.77 -5.75 0.55
N ASP A 22 11.37 -5.30 -0.55
CA ASP A 22 12.78 -4.92 -0.64
C ASP A 22 12.84 -3.45 -1.05
N HIS A 23 13.11 -2.57 -0.09
CA HIS A 23 13.21 -1.13 -0.30
C HIS A 23 14.37 -0.77 -1.24
N ASP A 24 15.51 -1.42 -1.09
CA ASP A 24 16.72 -1.12 -1.86
C ASP A 24 16.55 -1.53 -3.32
N ALA A 25 16.06 -2.73 -3.55
CA ALA A 25 15.73 -3.21 -4.89
C ALA A 25 14.49 -2.55 -5.49
N GLY A 26 13.64 -1.94 -4.67
CA GLY A 26 12.37 -1.33 -5.09
C GLY A 26 11.37 -2.37 -5.59
N THR A 27 11.24 -3.48 -4.87
CA THR A 27 10.31 -4.56 -5.22
C THR A 27 9.42 -4.91 -4.04
N LEU A 28 8.17 -5.16 -4.33
CA LEU A 28 7.19 -5.71 -3.40
C LEU A 28 6.45 -6.85 -4.08
N VAL A 29 6.33 -7.97 -3.39
CA VAL A 29 5.51 -9.11 -3.83
C VAL A 29 4.51 -9.45 -2.74
N VAL A 30 3.24 -9.54 -3.10
CA VAL A 30 2.16 -10.03 -2.26
C VAL A 30 1.68 -11.37 -2.81
N SER A 31 1.59 -12.37 -1.94
CA SER A 31 1.18 -13.74 -2.28
C SER A 31 0.55 -14.47 -1.09
N GLY A 32 0.02 -15.67 -1.33
CA GLY A 32 -0.60 -16.49 -0.29
C GLY A 32 -2.10 -16.35 -0.19
N GLY A 33 -2.73 -17.13 0.68
CA GLY A 33 -4.17 -17.07 0.96
C GLY A 33 -5.10 -17.29 -0.24
N GLY A 34 -4.63 -17.89 -1.33
CA GLY A 34 -5.39 -17.98 -2.58
C GLY A 34 -5.53 -16.65 -3.31
N LEU A 35 -4.74 -15.65 -2.94
CA LEU A 35 -4.73 -14.34 -3.58
C LEU A 35 -4.04 -14.38 -4.94
N PRO A 36 -4.52 -13.62 -5.94
CA PRO A 36 -3.74 -13.29 -7.12
C PRO A 36 -2.41 -12.66 -6.71
N ARG A 37 -1.31 -13.13 -7.29
CA ARG A 37 0.02 -12.57 -6.99
C ARG A 37 0.09 -11.12 -7.45
N ALA A 38 0.39 -10.20 -6.53
CA ALA A 38 0.60 -8.80 -6.86
C ALA A 38 2.09 -8.43 -6.75
N GLU A 39 2.57 -7.67 -7.70
CA GLU A 39 3.94 -7.16 -7.76
C GLU A 39 3.93 -5.65 -7.97
N VAL A 40 4.64 -4.91 -7.10
CA VAL A 40 4.96 -3.50 -7.33
C VAL A 40 6.46 -3.38 -7.54
N ARG A 41 6.87 -2.66 -8.58
CA ARG A 41 8.29 -2.45 -8.90
C ARG A 41 8.59 -0.99 -9.15
N ARG A 42 9.68 -0.52 -8.59
CA ARG A 42 10.31 0.76 -8.90
C ARG A 42 11.27 0.59 -10.07
N ALA A 43 11.25 1.53 -11.00
CA ALA A 43 12.17 1.54 -12.13
C ALA A 43 13.64 1.63 -11.67
N ALA A 44 14.52 0.89 -12.33
CA ALA A 44 15.95 0.94 -12.07
C ALA A 44 16.48 2.37 -12.28
N GLY A 45 17.41 2.80 -11.42
CA GLY A 45 18.01 4.14 -11.47
C GLY A 45 17.18 5.23 -10.79
N THR A 46 15.98 4.92 -10.30
CA THR A 46 15.20 5.86 -9.48
C THR A 46 15.81 5.95 -8.07
N THR A 47 16.17 7.16 -7.64
CA THR A 47 16.67 7.40 -6.28
C THR A 47 15.56 7.13 -5.26
N PRO A 48 15.76 6.21 -4.30
CA PRO A 48 14.73 5.87 -3.35
C PRO A 48 14.50 6.98 -2.31
N GLU A 49 13.24 7.26 -2.04
CA GLU A 49 12.78 8.09 -0.94
C GLU A 49 12.65 7.23 0.32
N SER A 50 13.43 7.51 1.36
CA SER A 50 13.52 6.68 2.58
C SER A 50 12.21 6.51 3.35
N HIS A 51 11.27 7.44 3.17
CA HIS A 51 9.97 7.45 3.84
C HIS A 51 8.85 6.76 3.06
N VAL A 52 9.12 6.32 1.84
CA VAL A 52 8.18 5.55 1.01
C VAL A 52 8.68 4.10 0.95
N PRO A 53 7.93 3.11 1.43
CA PRO A 53 8.40 1.72 1.50
C PRO A 53 8.91 1.19 0.16
N ILE A 54 8.19 1.43 -0.94
CA ILE A 54 8.65 1.07 -2.30
C ILE A 54 9.71 2.04 -2.86
N GLY A 55 9.97 3.16 -2.20
CA GLY A 55 11.01 4.12 -2.50
C GLY A 55 10.60 5.28 -3.41
N THR A 56 9.38 5.36 -3.92
CA THR A 56 8.90 6.52 -4.69
C THR A 56 7.39 6.58 -4.77
N ARG A 57 6.86 7.78 -5.00
CA ARG A 57 5.46 8.03 -5.36
C ARG A 57 5.31 8.59 -6.78
N ASP A 58 6.36 8.50 -7.59
CA ASP A 58 6.29 8.90 -9.00
C ASP A 58 5.63 7.78 -9.83
N PRO A 59 4.42 8.01 -10.40
CA PRO A 59 3.73 6.98 -11.18
C PRO A 59 4.49 6.57 -12.44
N GLY A 60 5.34 7.44 -12.99
CA GLY A 60 6.18 7.14 -14.15
C GLY A 60 7.32 6.17 -13.84
N SER A 61 7.66 6.01 -12.56
CA SER A 61 8.74 5.13 -12.08
C SER A 61 8.23 3.88 -11.38
N LEU A 62 6.93 3.59 -11.45
CA LEU A 62 6.29 2.46 -10.79
C LEU A 62 5.49 1.61 -11.77
N THR A 63 5.50 0.30 -11.53
CA THR A 63 4.62 -0.66 -12.19
C THR A 63 3.90 -1.49 -11.16
N LEU A 64 2.62 -1.80 -11.41
CA LEU A 64 1.82 -2.75 -10.65
C LEU A 64 1.36 -3.85 -11.59
N ARG A 65 1.59 -5.11 -11.21
CA ARG A 65 1.09 -6.29 -11.92
C ARG A 65 0.32 -7.17 -10.97
N ILE A 66 -0.83 -7.66 -11.41
CA ILE A 66 -1.63 -8.64 -10.67
C ILE A 66 -1.90 -9.83 -11.58
N ASP A 67 -1.45 -11.01 -11.16
CA ASP A 67 -1.42 -12.23 -11.99
C ASP A 67 -0.75 -12.02 -13.36
N GLY A 68 0.32 -11.21 -13.40
CA GLY A 68 1.05 -10.91 -14.62
C GLY A 68 0.40 -9.86 -15.52
N ILE A 69 -0.77 -9.32 -15.16
CA ILE A 69 -1.46 -8.27 -15.91
C ILE A 69 -1.06 -6.91 -15.35
N ASP A 70 -0.63 -6.01 -16.22
CA ASP A 70 -0.28 -4.65 -15.84
C ASP A 70 -1.53 -3.84 -15.50
N GLU A 71 -1.53 -3.18 -14.34
CA GLU A 71 -2.59 -2.31 -13.87
C GLU A 71 -2.10 -0.86 -13.78
N THR A 72 -3.01 0.10 -13.95
CA THR A 72 -2.63 1.51 -13.87
C THR A 72 -2.54 1.95 -12.41
N LEU A 73 -1.33 2.30 -11.95
CA LEU A 73 -1.02 2.73 -10.59
C LEU A 73 -0.76 4.26 -10.57
N ARG A 74 -1.50 4.99 -9.74
CA ARG A 74 -1.40 6.44 -9.61
C ARG A 74 -1.31 6.88 -8.16
N PRO A 75 -0.13 6.84 -7.54
CA PRO A 75 0.08 7.43 -6.23
C PRO A 75 0.13 8.95 -6.34
N SER A 76 -0.61 9.64 -5.48
CA SER A 76 -0.49 11.09 -5.34
C SER A 76 0.74 11.42 -4.51
N LYS A 77 1.45 12.49 -4.89
CA LYS A 77 2.67 12.93 -4.19
C LYS A 77 2.39 13.52 -2.80
N GLY A 78 1.13 13.83 -2.54
CA GLY A 78 0.72 14.47 -1.30
C GLY A 78 1.09 15.95 -1.24
N PHE A 79 0.47 16.68 -0.30
CA PHE A 79 0.84 18.07 -0.03
C PHE A 79 0.71 18.36 1.47
N LEU A 80 -0.33 19.00 1.93
CA LEU A 80 -0.45 19.43 3.34
C LEU A 80 -1.23 18.46 4.24
N THR A 81 -2.02 17.56 3.67
CA THR A 81 -2.89 16.66 4.43
C THR A 81 -2.57 15.19 4.15
N ARG A 82 -2.82 14.32 5.12
CA ARG A 82 -2.64 12.86 4.93
C ARG A 82 -3.46 12.33 3.76
N ARG A 83 -4.69 12.79 3.59
CA ARG A 83 -5.59 12.36 2.52
C ARG A 83 -5.05 12.71 1.13
N SER A 84 -4.14 13.67 1.02
CA SER A 84 -3.48 13.98 -0.25
C SER A 84 -2.47 12.90 -0.70
N TYR A 85 -2.08 11.99 0.18
CA TYR A 85 -1.22 10.83 -0.12
C TYR A 85 -2.00 9.60 -0.60
N ARG A 86 -3.18 9.78 -1.14
CA ARG A 86 -3.98 8.69 -1.69
C ARG A 86 -3.28 7.97 -2.83
N VAL A 87 -3.65 6.71 -3.03
CA VAL A 87 -3.18 5.89 -4.16
C VAL A 87 -4.37 5.33 -4.91
N GLU A 88 -4.41 5.56 -6.21
CA GLU A 88 -5.44 5.04 -7.10
C GLU A 88 -4.88 3.89 -7.95
N VAL A 89 -5.69 2.85 -8.14
CA VAL A 89 -5.47 1.80 -9.13
C VAL A 89 -6.68 1.72 -10.04
N VAL A 90 -6.44 1.81 -11.34
CA VAL A 90 -7.46 1.52 -12.35
C VAL A 90 -7.18 0.13 -12.90
N SER A 91 -8.06 -0.82 -12.55
CA SER A 91 -7.93 -2.20 -12.98
C SER A 91 -8.66 -2.41 -14.30
N GLY A 92 -7.89 -2.66 -15.35
CA GLY A 92 -8.42 -3.08 -16.64
C GLY A 92 -9.00 -4.50 -16.57
N ALA A 93 -8.36 -5.39 -15.79
CA ALA A 93 -8.79 -6.77 -15.63
C ALA A 93 -10.15 -6.90 -14.92
N GLN A 94 -10.41 -6.05 -13.92
CA GLN A 94 -11.65 -6.06 -13.14
C GLN A 94 -12.68 -5.02 -13.60
N GLY A 95 -12.28 -4.07 -14.45
CA GLY A 95 -13.15 -2.99 -14.91
C GLY A 95 -13.59 -2.06 -13.78
N CYS A 96 -12.78 -1.87 -12.76
CA CYS A 96 -13.09 -1.05 -11.59
C CYS A 96 -11.92 -0.18 -11.15
N ARG A 97 -12.19 0.72 -10.22
CA ARG A 97 -11.19 1.62 -9.64
C ARG A 97 -11.08 1.42 -8.14
N TYR A 98 -9.85 1.21 -7.67
CA TYR A 98 -9.51 1.17 -6.26
C TYR A 98 -8.92 2.49 -5.80
N LEU A 99 -9.20 2.86 -4.57
CA LEU A 99 -8.63 4.03 -3.93
C LEU A 99 -8.24 3.69 -2.50
N LEU A 100 -6.94 3.80 -2.19
CA LEU A 100 -6.42 3.72 -0.82
C LEU A 100 -6.19 5.15 -0.33
N VAL A 101 -6.88 5.54 0.76
CA VAL A 101 -6.79 6.88 1.35
C VAL A 101 -6.31 6.77 2.79
N PRO A 102 -5.18 7.40 3.15
CA PRO A 102 -4.76 7.49 4.54
C PRO A 102 -5.82 8.18 5.41
N ASP A 103 -6.17 7.56 6.53
CA ASP A 103 -7.20 8.05 7.44
C ASP A 103 -6.62 8.55 8.77
N SER A 104 -5.92 7.68 9.48
CA SER A 104 -5.23 8.01 10.73
C SER A 104 -3.77 7.55 10.72
N LEU A 105 -3.06 7.72 11.84
CA LEU A 105 -1.69 7.21 11.97
C LEU A 105 -1.69 5.69 11.81
N GLY A 106 -0.98 5.21 10.81
CA GLY A 106 -0.84 3.79 10.54
C GLY A 106 -2.00 3.16 9.78
N THR A 107 -3.12 3.86 9.53
CA THR A 107 -4.29 3.27 8.87
C THR A 107 -4.67 3.96 7.58
N SER A 108 -5.22 3.17 6.64
CA SER A 108 -5.74 3.64 5.36
C SER A 108 -7.03 2.90 5.01
N ARG A 109 -7.94 3.58 4.34
CA ARG A 109 -9.20 3.00 3.85
C ARG A 109 -9.08 2.62 2.40
N LEU A 110 -9.41 1.38 2.08
CA LEU A 110 -9.54 0.90 0.71
C LEU A 110 -10.99 0.94 0.28
N SER A 111 -11.25 1.54 -0.88
CA SER A 111 -12.54 1.51 -1.55
C SER A 111 -12.42 1.00 -2.97
N ARG A 112 -13.51 0.43 -3.49
CA ARG A 112 -13.70 0.03 -4.89
C ARG A 112 -14.94 0.72 -5.44
N ASP A 113 -14.76 1.51 -6.50
CA ASP A 113 -15.81 2.32 -7.13
C ASP A 113 -16.63 3.16 -6.12
N GLY A 114 -15.94 3.67 -5.09
CA GLY A 114 -16.52 4.47 -4.01
C GLY A 114 -17.09 3.67 -2.84
N GLY A 115 -17.26 2.37 -2.95
CA GLY A 115 -17.68 1.49 -1.86
C GLY A 115 -16.51 1.07 -0.96
N LEU A 116 -16.62 1.31 0.36
CA LEU A 116 -15.59 0.91 1.32
C LEU A 116 -15.47 -0.61 1.37
N LEU A 117 -14.26 -1.14 1.20
CA LEU A 117 -13.94 -2.56 1.32
C LEU A 117 -13.36 -2.91 2.68
N GLY A 118 -12.47 -2.08 3.21
CA GLY A 118 -11.81 -2.35 4.48
C GLY A 118 -10.82 -1.28 4.88
N VAL A 119 -10.20 -1.50 6.03
CA VAL A 119 -9.16 -0.66 6.62
C VAL A 119 -7.86 -1.46 6.72
N PHE A 120 -6.78 -0.87 6.27
CA PHE A 120 -5.44 -1.45 6.33
C PHE A 120 -4.59 -0.72 7.35
N THR A 121 -3.87 -1.47 8.17
CA THR A 121 -2.84 -0.94 9.06
C THR A 121 -1.48 -1.35 8.52
N SER A 122 -0.57 -0.39 8.34
CA SER A 122 0.79 -0.62 7.86
C SER A 122 1.79 0.10 8.74
N THR A 123 2.89 -0.58 9.07
CA THR A 123 4.02 -0.01 9.82
C THR A 123 5.12 0.54 8.91
N GLY A 124 4.98 0.35 7.58
CA GLY A 124 5.94 0.86 6.60
C GLY A 124 7.16 -0.03 6.36
N ASP A 125 7.23 -1.18 7.03
CA ASP A 125 8.29 -2.19 6.92
C ASP A 125 7.87 -3.46 6.15
N GLY A 126 6.70 -3.41 5.49
CA GLY A 126 6.06 -4.57 4.85
C GLY A 126 5.03 -5.27 5.74
N SER A 127 4.94 -4.91 7.02
CA SER A 127 3.91 -5.44 7.92
C SER A 127 2.57 -4.74 7.63
N VAL A 128 1.57 -5.51 7.23
CA VAL A 128 0.24 -5.03 6.88
C VAL A 128 -0.81 -5.97 7.46
N THR A 129 -1.84 -5.39 8.07
CA THR A 129 -3.05 -6.11 8.48
C THR A 129 -4.28 -5.48 7.86
N ALA A 130 -5.34 -6.25 7.66
CA ALA A 130 -6.59 -5.79 7.08
C ALA A 130 -7.79 -6.09 7.99
N GLU A 131 -8.70 -5.14 8.08
CA GLU A 131 -10.03 -5.30 8.66
C GLU A 131 -11.07 -5.04 7.57
N TRP A 132 -11.80 -6.09 7.19
CA TRP A 132 -12.75 -6.03 6.09
C TRP A 132 -14.13 -5.59 6.56
N GLN A 133 -14.85 -4.84 5.72
CA GLN A 133 -16.26 -4.54 5.94
C GLN A 133 -17.11 -5.78 5.65
N ALA A 134 -17.99 -6.14 6.59
CA ALA A 134 -18.85 -7.32 6.51
C ALA A 134 -19.82 -7.27 5.31
N GLU A 135 -20.22 -6.05 4.91
CA GLU A 135 -21.01 -5.79 3.71
C GLU A 135 -20.26 -4.78 2.86
N GLY A 136 -19.59 -5.24 1.81
CA GLY A 136 -18.94 -4.34 0.86
C GLY A 136 -19.99 -3.35 0.31
N GLY A 137 -19.75 -2.05 0.53
CA GLY A 137 -20.68 -0.96 0.23
C GLY A 137 -21.14 -0.84 -1.25
N SER A 138 -20.78 -1.80 -2.10
CA SER A 138 -21.15 -1.88 -3.52
C SER A 138 -21.97 -3.12 -3.86
N GLY A 139 -22.55 -3.81 -2.86
CA GLY A 139 -23.38 -5.01 -3.09
C GLY A 139 -22.63 -6.27 -3.56
N ARG A 140 -21.34 -6.16 -3.85
CA ARG A 140 -20.43 -7.26 -4.16
C ARG A 140 -19.40 -7.38 -3.06
N GLY A 141 -19.36 -8.51 -2.38
CA GLY A 141 -18.44 -8.79 -1.28
C GLY A 141 -16.96 -8.59 -1.66
N VAL A 142 -16.11 -8.61 -0.65
CA VAL A 142 -14.65 -8.54 -0.81
C VAL A 142 -14.14 -9.84 -1.42
N GLY A 143 -13.41 -9.74 -2.53
CA GLY A 143 -12.80 -10.88 -3.23
C GLY A 143 -11.28 -10.92 -3.08
N PRO A 144 -10.65 -12.05 -3.50
CA PRO A 144 -9.20 -12.20 -3.43
C PRO A 144 -8.43 -11.12 -4.19
N TYR A 145 -8.95 -10.65 -5.31
CA TYR A 145 -8.33 -9.58 -6.09
C TYR A 145 -8.31 -8.25 -5.32
N ASP A 146 -9.40 -7.93 -4.63
CA ASP A 146 -9.49 -6.74 -3.78
C ASP A 146 -8.43 -6.77 -2.67
N ALA A 147 -8.23 -7.94 -2.07
CA ALA A 147 -7.22 -8.15 -1.05
C ALA A 147 -5.81 -7.97 -1.61
N SER A 148 -5.49 -8.55 -2.77
CA SER A 148 -4.18 -8.37 -3.42
C SER A 148 -3.86 -6.91 -3.67
N VAL A 149 -4.83 -6.14 -4.19
CA VAL A 149 -4.68 -4.69 -4.38
C VAL A 149 -4.44 -3.99 -3.05
N GLY A 150 -5.27 -4.25 -2.05
CA GLY A 150 -5.19 -3.59 -0.74
C GLY A 150 -3.84 -3.82 -0.05
N TYR A 151 -3.40 -5.07 0.05
CA TYR A 151 -2.10 -5.43 0.62
C TYR A 151 -0.93 -4.81 -0.15
N ALA A 152 -0.96 -4.87 -1.49
CA ALA A 152 0.08 -4.28 -2.32
C ALA A 152 0.20 -2.76 -2.13
N LEU A 153 -0.92 -2.05 -2.10
CA LEU A 153 -0.92 -0.60 -1.91
C LEU A 153 -0.49 -0.22 -0.48
N ALA A 154 -1.01 -0.90 0.54
CA ALA A 154 -0.67 -0.62 1.92
C ALA A 154 0.80 -0.91 2.23
N ALA A 155 1.36 -2.02 1.72
CA ALA A 155 2.77 -2.35 1.89
C ALA A 155 3.70 -1.43 1.10
N ALA A 156 3.35 -1.07 -0.14
CA ALA A 156 4.19 -0.23 -1.00
C ALA A 156 4.26 1.22 -0.54
N PHE A 157 3.17 1.76 0.00
CA PHE A 157 3.06 3.19 0.30
C PHE A 157 2.89 3.50 1.79
N GLY A 158 2.64 2.50 2.61
CA GLY A 158 2.39 2.68 4.03
C GLY A 158 1.20 3.63 4.27
N THR A 159 1.27 4.44 5.31
CA THR A 159 0.24 5.43 5.64
C THR A 159 0.45 6.78 4.98
N GLY A 160 1.47 6.92 4.16
CA GLY A 160 1.78 8.13 3.39
C GLY A 160 2.10 9.39 4.19
N ALA A 161 2.08 9.34 5.51
CA ALA A 161 2.10 10.55 6.35
C ALA A 161 3.26 10.64 7.36
N GLU A 162 4.25 9.76 7.28
CA GLU A 162 5.34 9.77 8.28
C GLU A 162 6.33 10.95 8.20
N PRO A 163 6.64 11.58 7.06
CA PRO A 163 7.76 12.51 7.01
C PRO A 163 7.54 13.81 7.76
N MET A 164 6.34 14.37 7.71
CA MET A 164 6.12 15.74 8.21
C MET A 164 6.08 15.85 9.73
N TRP A 165 5.50 14.89 10.42
CA TRP A 165 5.45 14.96 11.89
C TRP A 165 6.74 14.47 12.56
N LYS A 166 7.46 13.48 11.96
CA LYS A 166 8.80 13.08 12.46
C LYS A 166 9.79 14.22 12.32
N LEU A 167 9.73 14.98 11.22
CA LEU A 167 10.56 16.18 11.04
C LEU A 167 10.20 17.27 12.06
N THR A 168 8.92 17.44 12.36
CA THR A 168 8.47 18.44 13.35
C THR A 168 8.83 18.01 14.77
N LEU A 169 8.72 16.73 15.10
CA LEU A 169 9.07 16.22 16.43
C LEU A 169 10.58 16.28 16.67
N ASN A 170 11.40 15.91 15.70
CA ASN A 170 12.85 16.01 15.78
C ASN A 170 13.30 17.49 15.86
N ALA A 171 12.68 18.38 15.09
CA ALA A 171 12.95 19.81 15.16
C ALA A 171 12.57 20.43 16.52
N VAL A 172 11.54 19.91 17.19
CA VAL A 172 11.15 20.37 18.53
C VAL A 172 12.04 19.78 19.60
N LEU A 173 12.51 18.54 19.45
CA LEU A 173 13.42 17.90 20.40
C LEU A 173 14.85 18.48 20.31
N ASP A 174 15.27 18.94 19.13
CA ASP A 174 16.58 19.60 18.94
C ASP A 174 16.58 21.07 19.40
N LEU A 175 15.42 21.64 19.71
CA LEU A 175 15.29 23.02 20.21
C LEU A 175 15.20 23.12 21.75
N TRP A 176 15.21 21.99 22.46
CA TRP A 176 15.16 21.97 23.91
C TRP A 176 16.55 21.63 24.47
N PRO A 177 17.23 22.59 25.20
CA PRO A 177 18.53 22.34 25.81
C PRO A 177 18.43 21.36 26.97
#